data_c256df671d56c3c955954591e57ce672
#
_entry.id   c256df671d56c3c955954591e57ce672
#
_cell.length_a   1.000
_cell.length_b   1.000
_cell.length_c   1.000
_cell.angle_alpha   90.00
_cell.angle_beta   90.00
_cell.angle_gamma   90.00
#
_symmetry.space_group_name_H-M   'P 1'
#
loop_
_entity.id
_entity.type
_entity.pdbx_description
1 polymer ?
#
loop_
_entity_poly.entity_id
_entity_poly.type
_entity_poly.pdbx_seq_one_letter_code
_entity_poly.pdbx_strand_id
1 'polypeptide(L)'
;MKTEFPNSYVFYLFLMIMTIVTIWFSAPTVESTNPTIITFESYFLFVNGVAVATLILYAPYRFILYLREVKPDQEIRRDVFAIIIGISGFAVAELLFEIVLPTYYGTIDLRAPGFILEMGLIGLIAFGVRGKSFLQDLIIPEAEAHLLTRTTYSLDRGITYVVMERDATQAFDIFKDLVTHGAQGLCITRRAPKAVMTEYGLERTPVLWLSRVATEKNAVRPSPPENVAMSIEHFIEASERSVVLLDGFEYLVAHNDFGSILALLHDLNENVAIRESILLVPFDPSAFNEREIALIRREVRLLGPMADEFSQVARVTR
;
A
#
# COMPACT_ATOMS: atom_id res chain seq x y z
N MET A 1 -1.51 8.00 18.19
CA MET A 1 -1.32 9.22 17.37
C MET A 1 -2.68 9.75 16.96
N LYS A 2 -3.08 10.95 17.37
CA LYS A 2 -4.32 11.57 16.90
C LYS A 2 -4.16 11.80 15.40
N THR A 3 -4.99 11.17 14.59
CA THR A 3 -5.17 11.52 13.19
C THR A 3 -5.80 12.92 13.17
N GLU A 4 -4.96 13.94 13.18
CA GLU A 4 -5.42 15.28 12.83
C GLU A 4 -5.73 15.20 11.33
N PHE A 5 -7.02 15.12 11.00
CA PHE A 5 -7.47 15.36 9.65
C PHE A 5 -6.91 16.73 9.25
N PRO A 6 -6.11 16.84 8.19
CA PRO A 6 -5.59 18.13 7.78
C PRO A 6 -6.79 19.05 7.52
N ASN A 7 -6.71 20.29 8.01
CA ASN A 7 -7.77 21.31 7.90
C ASN A 7 -8.34 21.46 6.47
N SER A 8 -7.60 21.01 5.46
CA SER A 8 -8.04 20.96 4.08
C SER A 8 -9.25 20.04 3.85
N TYR A 9 -9.38 18.89 4.53
CA TYR A 9 -10.55 18.01 4.38
C TYR A 9 -11.83 18.65 4.92
N VAL A 10 -11.73 19.39 6.02
CA VAL A 10 -12.86 20.12 6.60
C VAL A 10 -13.32 21.20 5.63
N PHE A 11 -12.37 21.89 4.98
CA PHE A 11 -12.68 22.91 3.98
C PHE A 11 -13.39 22.31 2.74
N TYR A 12 -12.91 21.19 2.21
CA TYR A 12 -13.58 20.51 1.09
C TYR A 12 -14.95 19.97 1.44
N LEU A 13 -15.09 19.38 2.62
CA LEU A 13 -16.40 18.93 3.12
C LEU A 13 -17.36 20.11 3.24
N PHE A 14 -16.90 21.24 3.74
CA PHE A 14 -17.68 22.48 3.81
C PHE A 14 -18.11 22.98 2.42
N LEU A 15 -17.19 23.05 1.44
CA LEU A 15 -17.51 23.43 0.06
C LEU A 15 -18.52 22.48 -0.57
N MET A 16 -18.35 21.18 -0.40
CA MET A 16 -19.28 20.17 -0.89
C MET A 16 -20.67 20.35 -0.29
N ILE A 17 -20.76 20.53 1.01
CA ILE A 17 -22.05 20.79 1.68
C ILE A 17 -22.69 22.09 1.18
N MET A 18 -21.91 23.16 1.04
CA MET A 18 -22.41 24.45 0.53
C MET A 18 -22.91 24.31 -0.91
N THR A 19 -22.22 23.57 -1.76
CA THR A 19 -22.67 23.30 -3.14
C THR A 19 -23.99 22.52 -3.14
N ILE A 20 -24.12 21.45 -2.34
CA ILE A 20 -25.38 20.69 -2.22
C ILE A 20 -26.52 21.57 -1.71
N VAL A 21 -26.26 22.38 -0.70
CA VAL A 21 -27.28 23.31 -0.13
C VAL A 21 -27.71 24.32 -1.17
N THR A 22 -26.78 24.91 -1.92
CA THR A 22 -27.13 25.89 -2.96
C THR A 22 -27.90 25.26 -4.12
N ILE A 23 -27.61 24.02 -4.53
CA ILE A 23 -28.39 23.28 -5.52
C ILE A 23 -29.80 23.06 -5.02
N TRP A 24 -29.96 22.68 -3.74
CA TRP A 24 -31.29 22.39 -3.15
C TRP A 24 -32.15 23.64 -3.02
N PHE A 25 -31.57 24.78 -2.68
CA PHE A 25 -32.32 26.03 -2.47
C PHE A 25 -32.40 26.93 -3.71
N SER A 26 -31.62 26.66 -4.76
CA SER A 26 -31.65 27.41 -6.00
C SER A 26 -32.72 26.85 -6.94
N ALA A 27 -33.87 27.52 -7.03
CA ALA A 27 -34.85 27.22 -8.06
C ALA A 27 -34.40 27.90 -9.38
N PRO A 28 -34.05 27.13 -10.43
CA PRO A 28 -33.72 27.73 -11.71
C PRO A 28 -34.95 28.42 -12.30
N THR A 29 -34.78 29.61 -12.80
CA THR A 29 -35.83 30.38 -13.52
C THR A 29 -35.67 30.16 -15.02
N VAL A 30 -36.78 29.83 -15.70
CA VAL A 30 -36.82 29.74 -17.17
C VAL A 30 -37.16 31.10 -17.73
N GLU A 31 -36.20 31.78 -18.35
CA GLU A 31 -36.42 33.08 -18.95
C GLU A 31 -37.00 33.02 -20.36
N SER A 32 -36.75 31.93 -21.08
CA SER A 32 -37.23 31.70 -22.44
C SER A 32 -37.47 30.23 -22.72
N THR A 33 -38.48 29.93 -23.52
CA THR A 33 -38.81 28.54 -23.90
C THR A 33 -38.30 28.20 -25.33
N ASN A 34 -37.75 29.16 -26.07
CA ASN A 34 -37.25 28.85 -27.42
C ASN A 34 -36.14 29.86 -27.88
N PRO A 35 -34.85 29.56 -27.64
CA PRO A 35 -34.30 28.44 -26.89
C PRO A 35 -34.60 28.50 -25.42
N THR A 36 -34.60 27.36 -24.74
CA THR A 36 -34.79 27.32 -23.27
C THR A 36 -33.56 27.95 -22.60
N ILE A 37 -33.72 29.11 -22.01
CA ILE A 37 -32.70 29.79 -21.22
C ILE A 37 -33.05 29.58 -19.74
N ILE A 38 -32.12 28.96 -19.03
CA ILE A 38 -32.22 28.72 -17.59
C ILE A 38 -31.19 29.63 -16.91
N THR A 39 -31.66 30.47 -16.00
CA THR A 39 -30.80 31.33 -15.19
C THR A 39 -30.78 30.86 -13.75
N PHE A 40 -29.63 30.98 -13.13
CA PHE A 40 -29.42 30.67 -11.71
C PHE A 40 -29.19 32.00 -10.95
N GLU A 41 -29.56 31.97 -9.67
CA GLU A 41 -29.30 33.11 -8.81
C GLU A 41 -27.80 33.37 -8.60
N SER A 42 -27.42 34.64 -8.45
CA SER A 42 -26.01 35.07 -8.38
C SER A 42 -25.22 34.38 -7.27
N TYR A 43 -25.84 34.04 -6.13
CA TYR A 43 -25.17 33.32 -5.04
C TYR A 43 -24.80 31.89 -5.44
N PHE A 44 -25.64 31.21 -6.23
CA PHE A 44 -25.35 29.88 -6.74
C PHE A 44 -24.14 29.89 -7.65
N LEU A 45 -24.08 30.85 -8.61
CA LEU A 45 -22.96 31.03 -9.51
C LEU A 45 -21.67 31.36 -8.74
N PHE A 46 -21.76 32.18 -7.70
CA PHE A 46 -20.60 32.52 -6.86
C PHE A 46 -20.05 31.31 -6.11
N VAL A 47 -20.90 30.54 -5.44
CA VAL A 47 -20.47 29.37 -4.64
C VAL A 47 -19.85 28.30 -5.56
N ASN A 48 -20.50 27.99 -6.68
CA ASN A 48 -19.96 27.04 -7.65
C ASN A 48 -18.68 27.54 -8.29
N GLY A 49 -18.59 28.84 -8.63
CA GLY A 49 -17.37 29.45 -9.13
C GLY A 49 -16.19 29.32 -8.16
N VAL A 50 -16.41 29.52 -6.86
CA VAL A 50 -15.39 29.31 -5.82
C VAL A 50 -14.97 27.83 -5.73
N ALA A 51 -15.93 26.89 -5.77
CA ALA A 51 -15.65 25.46 -5.74
C ALA A 51 -14.80 25.03 -6.95
N VAL A 52 -15.19 25.44 -8.13
CA VAL A 52 -14.48 25.18 -9.40
C VAL A 52 -13.07 25.79 -9.39
N ALA A 53 -12.95 27.07 -8.98
CA ALA A 53 -11.64 27.73 -8.86
C ALA A 53 -10.71 27.02 -7.88
N THR A 54 -11.27 26.48 -6.80
CA THR A 54 -10.50 25.67 -5.83
C THR A 54 -10.00 24.38 -6.46
N LEU A 55 -10.80 23.66 -7.23
CA LEU A 55 -10.38 22.46 -7.94
C LEU A 55 -9.30 22.76 -8.98
N ILE A 56 -9.43 23.86 -9.73
CA ILE A 56 -8.46 24.26 -10.75
C ILE A 56 -7.10 24.65 -10.16
N LEU A 57 -7.08 25.30 -9.00
CA LEU A 57 -5.85 25.86 -8.42
C LEU A 57 -5.22 24.92 -7.38
N TYR A 58 -6.02 24.41 -6.46
CA TYR A 58 -5.50 23.67 -5.30
C TYR A 58 -5.15 22.21 -5.62
N ALA A 59 -5.97 21.50 -6.40
CA ALA A 59 -5.66 20.11 -6.73
C ALA A 59 -4.34 19.99 -7.51
N PRO A 60 -4.09 20.74 -8.61
CA PRO A 60 -2.80 20.72 -9.28
C PRO A 60 -1.64 21.14 -8.39
N TYR A 61 -1.84 22.17 -7.54
CA TYR A 61 -0.82 22.60 -6.59
C TYR A 61 -0.38 21.44 -5.66
N ARG A 62 -1.33 20.72 -5.06
CA ARG A 62 -1.04 19.57 -4.20
C ARG A 62 -0.34 18.45 -4.96
N PHE A 63 -0.77 18.16 -6.18
CA PHE A 63 -0.12 17.14 -7.01
C PHE A 63 1.29 17.53 -7.45
N ILE A 64 1.53 18.81 -7.74
CA ILE A 64 2.88 19.29 -8.06
C ILE A 64 3.81 19.16 -6.84
N LEU A 65 3.31 19.43 -5.64
CA LEU A 65 4.08 19.20 -4.41
C LEU A 65 4.42 17.71 -4.26
N TYR A 66 3.44 16.83 -4.43
CA TYR A 66 3.64 15.38 -4.41
C TYR A 66 4.72 14.95 -5.41
N LEU A 67 4.67 15.38 -6.66
CA LEU A 67 5.68 15.04 -7.67
C LEU A 67 7.09 15.55 -7.33
N ARG A 68 7.20 16.65 -6.57
CA ARG A 68 8.49 17.20 -6.12
C ARG A 68 9.07 16.42 -4.95
N GLU A 69 8.21 15.99 -4.03
CA GLU A 69 8.61 15.26 -2.82
C GLU A 69 8.97 13.80 -3.13
N VAL A 70 8.12 13.12 -3.89
CA VAL A 70 8.20 11.67 -4.12
C VAL A 70 9.13 11.31 -5.30
N LYS A 71 9.32 12.22 -6.29
CA LYS A 71 10.06 11.95 -7.53
C LYS A 71 9.70 10.60 -8.16
N PRO A 72 8.41 10.34 -8.43
CA PRO A 72 7.95 9.06 -8.89
C PRO A 72 8.51 8.71 -10.28
N ASP A 73 8.46 7.43 -10.61
CA ASP A 73 8.83 6.90 -11.91
C ASP A 73 8.04 7.53 -13.06
N GLN A 74 8.54 7.38 -14.29
CA GLN A 74 7.96 8.04 -15.47
C GLN A 74 6.50 7.61 -15.71
N GLU A 75 6.13 6.36 -15.40
CA GLU A 75 4.76 5.86 -15.53
C GLU A 75 3.81 6.53 -14.56
N ILE A 76 4.17 6.56 -13.27
CA ILE A 76 3.38 7.23 -12.22
C ILE A 76 3.22 8.71 -12.52
N ARG A 77 4.29 9.35 -12.98
CA ARG A 77 4.25 10.75 -13.38
C ARG A 77 3.25 11.00 -14.51
N ARG A 78 3.22 10.14 -15.55
CA ARG A 78 2.26 10.20 -16.65
C ARG A 78 0.82 10.07 -16.15
N ASP A 79 0.57 9.10 -15.27
CA ASP A 79 -0.77 8.81 -14.74
C ASP A 79 -1.26 9.96 -13.84
N VAL A 80 -0.39 10.50 -12.99
CA VAL A 80 -0.68 11.70 -12.18
C VAL A 80 -0.97 12.93 -13.07
N PHE A 81 -0.19 13.15 -14.13
CA PHE A 81 -0.47 14.25 -15.07
C PHE A 81 -1.81 14.07 -15.79
N ALA A 82 -2.18 12.83 -16.17
CA ALA A 82 -3.47 12.56 -16.78
C ALA A 82 -4.63 12.93 -15.82
N ILE A 83 -4.51 12.61 -14.55
CA ILE A 83 -5.50 12.95 -13.52
C ILE A 83 -5.58 14.48 -13.34
N ILE A 84 -4.44 15.18 -13.23
CA ILE A 84 -4.39 16.64 -13.07
C ILE A 84 -5.08 17.31 -14.25
N ILE A 85 -4.71 16.94 -15.48
CA ILE A 85 -5.28 17.51 -16.70
C ILE A 85 -6.77 17.20 -16.77
N GLY A 86 -7.18 15.97 -16.42
CA GLY A 86 -8.57 15.56 -16.42
C GLY A 86 -9.41 16.38 -15.43
N ILE A 87 -8.99 16.49 -14.17
CA ILE A 87 -9.73 17.23 -13.13
C ILE A 87 -9.76 18.73 -13.45
N SER A 88 -8.60 19.32 -13.75
CA SER A 88 -8.52 20.76 -14.04
C SER A 88 -9.24 21.11 -15.33
N GLY A 89 -9.10 20.28 -16.36
CA GLY A 89 -9.79 20.46 -17.64
C GLY A 89 -11.31 20.34 -17.49
N PHE A 90 -11.79 19.35 -16.72
CA PHE A 90 -13.20 19.19 -16.41
C PHE A 90 -13.77 20.44 -15.72
N ALA A 91 -13.07 20.93 -14.68
CA ALA A 91 -13.51 22.13 -13.97
C ALA A 91 -13.52 23.38 -14.86
N VAL A 92 -12.58 23.50 -15.80
CA VAL A 92 -12.57 24.61 -16.80
C VAL A 92 -13.71 24.44 -17.80
N ALA A 93 -13.97 23.22 -18.28
CA ALA A 93 -15.07 22.96 -19.21
C ALA A 93 -16.42 23.28 -18.57
N GLU A 94 -16.66 22.82 -17.35
CA GLU A 94 -17.85 23.13 -16.56
C GLU A 94 -18.07 24.65 -16.44
N LEU A 95 -17.03 25.39 -16.04
CA LEU A 95 -17.10 26.83 -15.93
C LEU A 95 -17.42 27.51 -17.29
N LEU A 96 -16.76 27.06 -18.34
CA LEU A 96 -16.88 27.65 -19.67
C LEU A 96 -18.24 27.35 -20.30
N PHE A 97 -18.65 26.11 -20.37
CA PHE A 97 -19.82 25.66 -21.10
C PHE A 97 -21.13 25.84 -20.31
N GLU A 98 -21.09 25.73 -18.98
CA GLU A 98 -22.29 25.83 -18.15
C GLU A 98 -22.53 27.26 -17.60
N ILE A 99 -21.47 28.08 -17.46
CA ILE A 99 -21.60 29.42 -16.86
C ILE A 99 -21.26 30.53 -17.85
N VAL A 100 -20.04 30.52 -18.40
CA VAL A 100 -19.55 31.67 -19.20
C VAL A 100 -20.26 31.77 -20.54
N LEU A 101 -20.25 30.70 -21.36
CA LEU A 101 -20.83 30.73 -22.69
C LEU A 101 -22.34 30.99 -22.71
N PRO A 102 -23.16 30.35 -21.84
CA PRO A 102 -24.58 30.68 -21.77
C PRO A 102 -24.87 32.13 -21.39
N THR A 103 -24.01 32.71 -20.50
CA THR A 103 -24.18 34.12 -20.08
C THR A 103 -23.92 35.11 -21.20
N TYR A 104 -22.90 34.86 -22.07
CA TYR A 104 -22.50 35.79 -23.12
C TYR A 104 -23.14 35.49 -24.50
N TYR A 105 -23.45 34.22 -24.78
CA TYR A 105 -23.90 33.75 -26.09
C TYR A 105 -25.23 32.99 -26.00
N GLY A 106 -26.15 33.47 -25.17
CA GLY A 106 -27.42 32.79 -24.83
C GLY A 106 -28.32 32.33 -26.01
N THR A 107 -27.91 32.62 -27.26
CA THR A 107 -28.62 32.16 -28.48
C THR A 107 -28.08 30.85 -29.07
N ILE A 108 -26.94 30.36 -28.59
CA ILE A 108 -26.28 29.16 -29.12
C ILE A 108 -26.18 28.12 -28.00
N ASP A 109 -26.84 26.98 -28.18
CA ASP A 109 -26.71 25.86 -27.23
C ASP A 109 -25.38 25.12 -27.47
N LEU A 110 -24.39 25.42 -26.66
CA LEU A 110 -23.05 24.81 -26.67
C LEU A 110 -22.88 23.67 -25.63
N ARG A 111 -23.97 23.25 -24.96
CA ARG A 111 -23.91 22.19 -23.94
C ARG A 111 -23.50 20.85 -24.51
N ALA A 112 -24.01 20.47 -25.72
CA ALA A 112 -23.67 19.21 -26.34
C ALA A 112 -22.15 19.04 -26.62
N PRO A 113 -21.45 20.01 -27.24
CA PRO A 113 -20.00 19.92 -27.38
C PRO A 113 -19.26 20.00 -26.02
N GLY A 114 -19.76 20.76 -25.04
CA GLY A 114 -19.24 20.77 -23.68
C GLY A 114 -19.27 19.39 -23.02
N PHE A 115 -20.41 18.73 -23.07
CA PHE A 115 -20.59 17.37 -22.55
C PHE A 115 -19.65 16.33 -23.17
N ILE A 116 -19.43 16.41 -24.50
CA ILE A 116 -18.48 15.52 -25.19
C ILE A 116 -17.05 15.75 -24.68
N LEU A 117 -16.65 17.00 -24.48
CA LEU A 117 -15.34 17.34 -23.92
C LEU A 117 -15.21 16.81 -22.49
N GLU A 118 -16.20 17.01 -21.64
CA GLU A 118 -16.22 16.55 -20.24
C GLU A 118 -16.12 15.02 -20.16
N MET A 119 -16.85 14.28 -21.00
CA MET A 119 -16.73 12.82 -21.08
C MET A 119 -15.33 12.37 -21.48
N GLY A 120 -14.66 13.08 -22.37
CA GLY A 120 -13.27 12.84 -22.74
C GLY A 120 -12.32 13.06 -21.56
N LEU A 121 -12.55 14.11 -20.76
CA LEU A 121 -11.75 14.45 -19.58
C LEU A 121 -11.98 13.46 -18.44
N ILE A 122 -13.20 12.98 -18.22
CA ILE A 122 -13.51 11.87 -17.30
C ILE A 122 -12.77 10.61 -17.74
N GLY A 123 -12.74 10.31 -19.04
CA GLY A 123 -11.96 9.20 -19.59
C GLY A 123 -10.47 9.32 -19.30
N LEU A 124 -9.92 10.53 -19.34
CA LEU A 124 -8.52 10.82 -19.01
C LEU A 124 -8.23 10.59 -17.50
N ILE A 125 -9.15 11.00 -16.63
CA ILE A 125 -9.07 10.69 -15.18
C ILE A 125 -9.09 9.17 -14.96
N ALA A 126 -10.03 8.46 -15.59
CA ALA A 126 -10.14 7.01 -15.48
C ALA A 126 -8.88 6.29 -15.99
N PHE A 127 -8.26 6.81 -17.06
CA PHE A 127 -6.98 6.30 -17.56
C PHE A 127 -5.86 6.46 -16.52
N GLY A 128 -5.73 7.63 -15.89
CA GLY A 128 -4.73 7.86 -14.86
C GLY A 128 -4.95 7.03 -13.59
N VAL A 129 -6.21 6.80 -13.20
CA VAL A 129 -6.54 5.97 -12.01
C VAL A 129 -6.36 4.47 -12.28
N ARG A 130 -6.44 4.03 -13.54
CA ARG A 130 -6.28 2.61 -13.92
C ARG A 130 -4.86 2.10 -13.70
N GLY A 131 -3.86 2.97 -13.61
CA GLY A 131 -2.48 2.59 -13.32
C GLY A 131 -2.39 1.85 -11.97
N LYS A 132 -1.93 0.59 -11.99
CA LYS A 132 -1.78 -0.24 -10.77
C LYS A 132 -0.89 0.44 -9.73
N SER A 133 0.13 1.16 -10.18
CA SER A 133 1.07 1.91 -9.34
C SER A 133 0.42 3.07 -8.59
N PHE A 134 -0.50 3.82 -9.23
CA PHE A 134 -1.12 4.99 -8.59
C PHE A 134 -1.93 4.64 -7.33
N LEU A 135 -2.70 3.55 -7.38
CA LEU A 135 -3.49 3.10 -6.21
C LEU A 135 -2.59 2.49 -5.12
N GLN A 136 -1.51 1.81 -5.49
CA GLN A 136 -0.56 1.26 -4.53
C GLN A 136 0.20 2.37 -3.78
N ASP A 137 0.65 3.40 -4.47
CA ASP A 137 1.37 4.53 -3.87
C ASP A 137 0.47 5.46 -3.06
N LEU A 138 -0.82 5.59 -3.44
CA LEU A 138 -1.78 6.38 -2.67
C LEU A 138 -2.14 5.72 -1.32
N ILE A 139 -2.00 4.39 -1.24
CA ILE A 139 -2.26 3.60 -0.02
C ILE A 139 -1.03 3.59 0.92
N ILE A 140 0.17 4.02 0.46
CA ILE A 140 1.42 3.98 1.22
C ILE A 140 2.08 5.38 1.38
N PRO A 141 1.43 6.37 2.02
CA PRO A 141 2.03 7.71 2.14
C PRO A 141 3.10 7.86 3.24
N GLU A 142 3.27 6.89 4.14
CA GLU A 142 4.21 7.02 5.28
C GLU A 142 5.50 6.19 5.16
N ALA A 143 5.57 5.24 4.25
CA ALA A 143 6.80 4.48 4.01
C ALA A 143 7.93 5.34 3.43
N GLU A 144 7.59 6.44 2.73
CA GLU A 144 8.57 7.28 2.05
C GLU A 144 9.29 8.28 2.95
N ALA A 145 8.71 8.68 4.08
CA ALA A 145 9.39 9.56 5.04
C ALA A 145 10.63 8.89 5.68
N HIS A 146 10.67 7.56 5.70
CA HIS A 146 11.78 6.78 6.24
C HIS A 146 12.81 6.32 5.19
N LEU A 147 12.54 6.46 3.89
CA LEU A 147 13.51 6.15 2.81
C LEU A 147 14.77 7.04 2.82
N LEU A 148 14.76 8.11 3.59
CA LEU A 148 15.91 9.02 3.75
C LEU A 148 16.91 8.57 4.83
N THR A 149 16.55 7.62 5.67
CA THR A 149 17.44 7.02 6.66
C THR A 149 17.95 5.67 6.14
N ARG A 150 19.24 5.40 6.31
CA ARG A 150 19.81 4.10 5.97
C ARG A 150 19.20 3.03 6.86
N THR A 151 18.81 1.88 6.27
CA THR A 151 18.44 0.68 7.04
C THR A 151 19.55 0.33 8.03
N THR A 152 19.17 0.01 9.24
CA THR A 152 20.10 -0.49 10.25
C THR A 152 20.70 -1.83 9.84
N TYR A 153 19.87 -2.65 9.18
CA TYR A 153 20.24 -3.98 8.70
C TYR A 153 20.30 -3.99 7.17
N SER A 154 21.49 -4.32 6.64
CA SER A 154 21.68 -4.48 5.20
C SER A 154 21.69 -5.97 4.86
N LEU A 155 20.60 -6.47 4.31
CA LEU A 155 20.43 -7.86 3.90
C LEU A 155 20.37 -7.96 2.38
N ASP A 156 21.05 -8.99 1.84
CA ASP A 156 20.97 -9.32 0.42
C ASP A 156 19.57 -9.88 0.10
N ARG A 157 19.05 -9.51 -1.05
CA ARG A 157 17.75 -10.00 -1.53
C ARG A 157 17.89 -11.38 -2.16
N GLY A 158 16.76 -12.09 -2.28
CA GLY A 158 16.76 -13.45 -2.82
C GLY A 158 17.31 -14.49 -1.84
N ILE A 159 17.33 -14.19 -0.55
CA ILE A 159 17.95 -15.04 0.46
C ILE A 159 17.02 -15.27 1.65
N THR A 160 16.98 -16.51 2.10
CA THR A 160 16.38 -16.90 3.37
C THR A 160 17.41 -16.81 4.48
N TYR A 161 17.09 -16.04 5.51
CA TYR A 161 17.91 -15.86 6.69
C TYR A 161 17.25 -16.55 7.89
N VAL A 162 18.01 -17.43 8.55
CA VAL A 162 17.66 -17.97 9.85
C VAL A 162 18.33 -17.13 10.93
N VAL A 163 17.53 -16.53 11.79
CA VAL A 163 18.00 -15.73 12.92
C VAL A 163 18.07 -16.65 14.16
N MET A 164 19.29 -16.97 14.59
CA MET A 164 19.53 -17.89 15.70
C MET A 164 19.34 -17.18 17.04
N GLU A 165 18.15 -17.34 17.61
CA GLU A 165 17.73 -16.69 18.86
C GLU A 165 16.61 -17.48 19.55
N ARG A 166 16.36 -17.19 20.85
CA ARG A 166 15.33 -17.93 21.63
C ARG A 166 13.95 -17.29 21.58
N ASP A 167 13.87 -15.98 21.44
CA ASP A 167 12.66 -15.18 21.66
C ASP A 167 12.18 -14.37 20.45
N ALA A 168 12.75 -14.59 19.29
CA ALA A 168 12.42 -13.92 18.03
C ALA A 168 12.58 -12.37 18.02
N THR A 169 13.14 -11.77 19.05
CA THR A 169 13.22 -10.31 19.20
C THR A 169 14.04 -9.68 18.08
N GLN A 170 15.21 -10.23 17.77
CA GLN A 170 16.09 -9.70 16.71
C GLN A 170 15.46 -9.84 15.32
N ALA A 171 14.78 -10.96 15.06
CA ALA A 171 14.11 -11.17 13.78
C ALA A 171 12.97 -10.16 13.58
N PHE A 172 12.21 -9.85 14.62
CA PHE A 172 11.19 -8.79 14.59
C PHE A 172 11.79 -7.41 14.38
N ASP A 173 12.92 -7.09 15.03
CA ASP A 173 13.61 -5.80 14.86
C ASP A 173 14.13 -5.64 13.42
N ILE A 174 14.74 -6.68 12.85
CA ILE A 174 15.18 -6.69 11.43
C ILE A 174 13.97 -6.51 10.51
N PHE A 175 12.90 -7.27 10.74
CA PHE A 175 11.68 -7.19 9.94
C PHE A 175 11.07 -5.79 9.98
N LYS A 176 10.93 -5.22 11.17
CA LYS A 176 10.43 -3.86 11.38
C LYS A 176 11.30 -2.83 10.65
N ASP A 177 12.63 -2.92 10.78
CA ASP A 177 13.55 -2.01 10.10
C ASP A 177 13.35 -2.07 8.58
N LEU A 178 13.29 -3.26 7.98
CA LEU A 178 13.07 -3.42 6.55
C LEU A 178 11.72 -2.87 6.08
N VAL A 179 10.64 -3.14 6.83
CA VAL A 179 9.29 -2.67 6.49
C VAL A 179 9.18 -1.16 6.62
N THR A 180 9.76 -0.57 7.65
CA THR A 180 9.76 0.89 7.83
C THR A 180 10.61 1.62 6.79
N HIS A 181 11.54 0.92 6.13
CA HIS A 181 12.35 1.46 5.04
C HIS A 181 11.86 1.02 3.64
N GLY A 182 10.57 0.71 3.51
CA GLY A 182 9.90 0.57 2.22
C GLY A 182 9.80 -0.84 1.66
N ALA A 183 10.15 -1.89 2.44
CA ALA A 183 9.82 -3.25 2.05
C ALA A 183 8.35 -3.57 2.38
N GLN A 184 7.68 -4.31 1.50
CA GLN A 184 6.35 -4.85 1.77
C GLN A 184 6.48 -6.06 2.69
N GLY A 185 5.88 -5.99 3.89
CA GLY A 185 6.03 -7.00 4.92
C GLY A 185 4.86 -7.97 5.02
N LEU A 186 5.14 -9.25 5.27
CA LEU A 186 4.19 -10.25 5.76
C LEU A 186 4.75 -10.88 7.02
N CYS A 187 3.99 -10.87 8.11
CA CYS A 187 4.37 -11.56 9.35
C CYS A 187 3.44 -12.77 9.57
N ILE A 188 4.00 -13.96 9.70
CA ILE A 188 3.29 -15.17 10.14
C ILE A 188 3.83 -15.53 11.50
N THR A 189 2.97 -15.53 12.53
CA THR A 189 3.43 -15.71 13.92
C THR A 189 2.46 -16.54 14.75
N ARG A 190 2.99 -17.22 15.76
CA ARG A 190 2.19 -17.90 16.78
C ARG A 190 1.58 -16.97 17.82
N ARG A 191 2.10 -15.78 17.92
CA ARG A 191 1.61 -14.76 18.87
C ARG A 191 0.31 -14.16 18.34
N ALA A 192 -0.55 -13.67 19.24
CA ALA A 192 -1.78 -13.03 18.84
C ALA A 192 -1.49 -11.81 17.94
N PRO A 193 -2.07 -11.72 16.73
CA PRO A 193 -1.74 -10.65 15.76
C PRO A 193 -1.84 -9.25 16.35
N LYS A 194 -2.90 -8.96 17.11
CA LYS A 194 -3.08 -7.65 17.75
C LYS A 194 -1.94 -7.28 18.71
N ALA A 195 -1.42 -8.27 19.46
CA ALA A 195 -0.31 -8.03 20.38
C ALA A 195 0.98 -7.68 19.62
N VAL A 196 1.28 -8.44 18.57
CA VAL A 196 2.46 -8.21 17.70
C VAL A 196 2.37 -6.86 16.99
N MET A 197 1.20 -6.55 16.41
CA MET A 197 0.97 -5.24 15.76
C MET A 197 1.21 -4.07 16.70
N THR A 198 0.72 -4.16 17.94
CA THR A 198 0.90 -3.09 18.94
C THR A 198 2.35 -2.99 19.44
N GLU A 199 3.00 -4.14 19.71
CA GLU A 199 4.34 -4.18 20.28
C GLU A 199 5.40 -3.67 19.30
N TYR A 200 5.29 -4.04 18.02
CA TYR A 200 6.28 -3.68 16.99
C TYR A 200 5.85 -2.52 16.10
N GLY A 201 4.63 -1.99 16.27
CA GLY A 201 4.11 -0.88 15.45
C GLY A 201 3.80 -1.31 14.01
N LEU A 202 3.36 -2.56 13.81
CA LEU A 202 3.08 -3.15 12.49
C LEU A 202 1.61 -2.96 12.06
N GLU A 203 1.04 -1.80 12.27
CA GLU A 203 -0.40 -1.54 12.03
C GLU A 203 -0.81 -1.68 10.55
N ARG A 204 0.13 -1.51 9.64
CA ARG A 204 -0.10 -1.59 8.18
C ARG A 204 0.44 -2.88 7.54
N THR A 205 1.09 -3.72 8.33
CA THR A 205 1.67 -4.98 7.86
C THR A 205 0.66 -6.11 8.08
N PRO A 206 0.34 -6.93 7.07
CA PRO A 206 -0.46 -8.12 7.28
C PRO A 206 0.23 -9.07 8.27
N VAL A 207 -0.49 -9.39 9.35
CA VAL A 207 -0.06 -10.34 10.37
C VAL A 207 -1.01 -11.51 10.37
N LEU A 208 -0.51 -12.69 10.00
CA LEU A 208 -1.24 -13.95 9.99
C LEU A 208 -0.96 -14.74 11.25
N TRP A 209 -2.00 -15.26 11.85
CA TRP A 209 -1.90 -16.09 13.04
C TRP A 209 -1.66 -17.55 12.70
N LEU A 210 -0.49 -18.09 13.02
CA LEU A 210 -0.19 -19.49 12.87
C LEU A 210 -0.88 -20.29 13.98
N SER A 211 -2.08 -20.82 13.71
CA SER A 211 -2.93 -21.46 14.72
C SER A 211 -3.76 -22.60 14.14
N ARG A 212 -3.94 -23.66 14.96
CA ARG A 212 -4.84 -24.80 14.63
C ARG A 212 -6.31 -24.49 14.91
N VAL A 213 -6.58 -23.57 15.80
CA VAL A 213 -7.91 -23.32 16.38
C VAL A 213 -8.56 -22.05 15.83
N ALA A 214 -7.76 -21.08 15.38
CA ALA A 214 -8.30 -19.83 14.90
C ALA A 214 -9.13 -20.02 13.60
N THR A 215 -10.35 -19.52 13.63
CA THR A 215 -11.29 -19.50 12.50
C THR A 215 -11.35 -18.13 11.83
N GLU A 216 -10.51 -17.19 12.26
CA GLU A 216 -10.44 -15.84 11.72
C GLU A 216 -9.84 -15.84 10.32
N LYS A 217 -10.22 -14.84 9.51
CA LYS A 217 -9.71 -14.66 8.12
C LYS A 217 -8.19 -14.55 8.05
N ASN A 218 -7.55 -14.14 9.14
CA ASN A 218 -6.11 -13.91 9.24
C ASN A 218 -5.38 -15.07 9.93
N ALA A 219 -5.92 -16.31 9.89
CA ALA A 219 -5.30 -17.48 10.48
C ALA A 219 -4.81 -18.43 9.40
N VAL A 220 -3.61 -18.96 9.61
CA VAL A 220 -2.99 -20.02 8.79
C VAL A 220 -2.80 -21.27 9.64
N ARG A 221 -3.19 -22.42 9.13
CA ARG A 221 -2.99 -23.69 9.80
C ARG A 221 -1.56 -24.18 9.61
N PRO A 222 -0.91 -24.68 10.68
CA PRO A 222 0.46 -25.19 10.59
C PRO A 222 0.58 -26.52 9.83
N SER A 223 -0.51 -27.26 9.70
CA SER A 223 -0.56 -28.56 9.02
C SER A 223 -1.80 -28.61 8.11
N PRO A 224 -1.65 -29.04 6.84
CA PRO A 224 -0.39 -29.38 6.20
C PRO A 224 0.48 -28.13 5.94
N PRO A 225 1.83 -28.28 5.83
CA PRO A 225 2.74 -27.13 5.73
C PRO A 225 2.56 -26.31 4.45
N GLU A 226 1.97 -26.87 3.41
CA GLU A 226 1.61 -26.19 2.16
C GLU A 226 0.68 -24.98 2.37
N ASN A 227 -0.12 -24.97 3.45
CA ASN A 227 -0.94 -23.81 3.78
C ASN A 227 -0.10 -22.55 4.05
N VAL A 228 1.05 -22.75 4.70
CA VAL A 228 2.01 -21.69 5.00
C VAL A 228 2.74 -21.30 3.71
N ALA A 229 3.19 -22.28 2.92
CA ALA A 229 3.81 -22.05 1.62
C ALA A 229 2.94 -21.18 0.73
N MET A 230 1.69 -21.59 0.48
CA MET A 230 0.74 -20.85 -0.37
C MET A 230 0.51 -19.40 0.10
N SER A 231 0.47 -19.17 1.42
CA SER A 231 0.29 -17.84 1.97
C SER A 231 1.50 -16.93 1.69
N ILE A 232 2.71 -17.48 1.81
CA ILE A 232 3.96 -16.79 1.55
C ILE A 232 4.13 -16.54 0.05
N GLU A 233 3.95 -17.56 -0.78
CA GLU A 233 4.07 -17.48 -2.24
C GLU A 233 3.11 -16.45 -2.83
N HIS A 234 1.85 -16.52 -2.44
CA HIS A 234 0.84 -15.55 -2.91
C HIS A 234 1.22 -14.11 -2.54
N PHE A 235 1.75 -13.89 -1.34
CA PHE A 235 2.21 -12.58 -0.92
C PHE A 235 3.44 -12.12 -1.72
N ILE A 236 4.45 -12.97 -1.86
CA ILE A 236 5.68 -12.69 -2.62
C ILE A 236 5.36 -12.37 -4.08
N GLU A 237 4.43 -13.12 -4.70
CA GLU A 237 4.01 -12.89 -6.09
C GLU A 237 3.29 -11.57 -6.30
N ALA A 238 2.53 -11.12 -5.30
CA ALA A 238 1.78 -9.86 -5.34
C ALA A 238 2.64 -8.63 -4.98
N SER A 239 3.91 -8.84 -4.56
CA SER A 239 4.76 -7.81 -3.97
C SER A 239 6.04 -7.60 -4.78
N GLU A 240 6.47 -6.34 -4.97
CA GLU A 240 7.72 -6.03 -5.71
C GLU A 240 8.98 -6.11 -4.82
N ARG A 241 8.88 -5.73 -3.56
CA ARG A 241 9.99 -5.65 -2.59
C ARG A 241 9.57 -6.28 -1.27
N SER A 242 9.38 -7.61 -1.29
CA SER A 242 8.82 -8.31 -0.14
C SER A 242 9.85 -8.72 0.89
N VAL A 243 9.43 -8.68 2.15
CA VAL A 243 10.08 -9.33 3.29
C VAL A 243 9.03 -10.12 4.06
N VAL A 244 9.32 -11.37 4.35
CA VAL A 244 8.45 -12.26 5.11
C VAL A 244 9.13 -12.65 6.41
N LEU A 245 8.41 -12.54 7.53
CA LEU A 245 8.81 -13.07 8.83
C LEU A 245 7.96 -14.30 9.14
N LEU A 246 8.59 -15.47 9.28
CA LEU A 246 7.96 -16.73 9.67
C LEU A 246 8.36 -17.10 11.10
N ASP A 247 7.63 -16.56 12.09
CA ASP A 247 7.81 -16.82 13.51
C ASP A 247 6.97 -18.04 13.94
N GLY A 248 7.63 -19.08 14.37
CA GLY A 248 7.01 -20.35 14.81
C GLY A 248 7.45 -21.53 13.98
N PHE A 249 8.69 -21.53 13.50
CA PHE A 249 9.27 -22.65 12.75
C PHE A 249 9.26 -23.94 13.58
N GLU A 250 9.59 -23.88 14.86
CA GLU A 250 9.53 -25.00 15.80
C GLU A 250 8.10 -25.56 15.92
N TYR A 251 7.11 -24.68 15.85
CA TYR A 251 5.70 -25.11 15.89
C TYR A 251 5.29 -25.84 14.61
N LEU A 252 5.83 -25.44 13.46
CA LEU A 252 5.62 -26.19 12.22
C LEU A 252 6.22 -27.58 12.32
N VAL A 253 7.45 -27.69 12.80
CA VAL A 253 8.13 -28.99 13.00
C VAL A 253 7.40 -29.86 14.03
N ALA A 254 6.85 -29.27 15.08
CA ALA A 254 6.07 -30.03 16.07
C ALA A 254 4.73 -30.60 15.54
N HIS A 255 4.23 -30.09 14.41
CA HIS A 255 2.95 -30.51 13.84
C HIS A 255 3.06 -31.23 12.49
N ASN A 256 4.27 -31.36 11.96
CA ASN A 256 4.56 -32.04 10.70
C ASN A 256 5.84 -32.85 10.86
N ASP A 257 6.12 -33.75 9.95
CA ASP A 257 7.41 -34.43 9.95
C ASP A 257 8.52 -33.47 9.48
N PHE A 258 9.73 -33.67 10.00
CA PHE A 258 10.87 -32.80 9.69
C PHE A 258 11.19 -32.77 8.19
N GLY A 259 11.03 -33.88 7.48
CA GLY A 259 11.29 -33.96 6.04
C GLY A 259 10.36 -33.07 5.25
N SER A 260 9.07 -33.03 5.59
CA SER A 260 8.09 -32.13 4.95
C SER A 260 8.42 -30.65 5.23
N ILE A 261 8.92 -30.31 6.42
CA ILE A 261 9.31 -28.94 6.73
C ILE A 261 10.60 -28.55 6.02
N LEU A 262 11.54 -29.45 5.85
CA LEU A 262 12.74 -29.21 5.08
C LEU A 262 12.43 -29.02 3.59
N ALA A 263 11.49 -29.80 3.04
CA ALA A 263 10.99 -29.61 1.66
C ALA A 263 10.28 -28.23 1.51
N LEU A 264 9.42 -27.86 2.45
CA LEU A 264 8.82 -26.53 2.50
C LEU A 264 9.87 -25.41 2.46
N LEU A 265 10.94 -25.54 3.27
CA LEU A 265 12.01 -24.55 3.31
C LEU A 265 12.75 -24.46 1.97
N HIS A 266 12.95 -25.60 1.31
CA HIS A 266 13.57 -25.66 -0.02
C HIS A 266 12.71 -24.94 -1.09
N ASP A 267 11.41 -25.24 -1.14
CA ASP A 267 10.48 -24.61 -2.08
C ASP A 267 10.36 -23.09 -1.84
N LEU A 268 10.31 -22.68 -0.58
CA LEU A 268 10.32 -21.25 -0.22
C LEU A 268 11.60 -20.55 -0.63
N ASN A 269 12.78 -21.21 -0.51
CA ASN A 269 14.07 -20.67 -0.96
C ASN A 269 14.10 -20.41 -2.45
N GLU A 270 13.55 -21.32 -3.26
CA GLU A 270 13.46 -21.13 -4.70
C GLU A 270 12.59 -19.92 -5.04
N ASN A 271 11.41 -19.80 -4.42
CA ASN A 271 10.52 -18.67 -4.63
C ASN A 271 11.14 -17.33 -4.17
N VAL A 272 11.79 -17.33 -3.01
CA VAL A 272 12.50 -16.17 -2.46
C VAL A 272 13.61 -15.72 -3.42
N ALA A 273 14.38 -16.66 -3.98
CA ALA A 273 15.48 -16.36 -4.92
C ALA A 273 14.96 -15.80 -6.24
N ILE A 274 13.93 -16.44 -6.83
CA ILE A 274 13.34 -16.02 -8.13
C ILE A 274 12.73 -14.60 -8.03
N ARG A 275 12.10 -14.27 -6.90
CA ARG A 275 11.40 -13.00 -6.70
C ARG A 275 12.23 -11.93 -5.98
N GLU A 276 13.52 -12.20 -5.73
CA GLU A 276 14.41 -11.29 -5.00
C GLU A 276 13.82 -10.81 -3.66
N SER A 277 13.10 -11.70 -2.97
CA SER A 277 12.46 -11.45 -1.69
C SER A 277 13.44 -11.70 -0.53
N ILE A 278 13.01 -11.43 0.70
CA ILE A 278 13.74 -11.81 1.92
C ILE A 278 12.81 -12.64 2.79
N LEU A 279 13.25 -13.79 3.24
CA LEU A 279 12.55 -14.59 4.26
C LEU A 279 13.38 -14.61 5.54
N LEU A 280 12.77 -14.21 6.65
CA LEU A 280 13.35 -14.24 7.99
C LEU A 280 12.68 -15.33 8.79
N VAL A 281 13.47 -16.25 9.35
CA VAL A 281 12.99 -17.36 10.18
C VAL A 281 13.72 -17.32 11.51
N PRO A 282 13.08 -16.82 12.60
CA PRO A 282 13.61 -17.00 13.95
C PRO A 282 13.70 -18.49 14.28
N PHE A 283 14.78 -18.89 14.92
CA PHE A 283 15.10 -20.28 15.14
C PHE A 283 15.82 -20.49 16.47
N ASP A 284 15.22 -21.25 17.38
CA ASP A 284 15.88 -21.70 18.60
C ASP A 284 16.61 -23.03 18.36
N PRO A 285 17.96 -23.03 18.30
CA PRO A 285 18.71 -24.26 18.06
C PRO A 285 18.52 -25.32 19.15
N SER A 286 18.09 -24.95 20.35
CA SER A 286 17.85 -25.92 21.44
C SER A 286 16.64 -26.82 21.18
N ALA A 287 15.75 -26.46 20.26
CA ALA A 287 14.57 -27.23 19.87
C ALA A 287 14.87 -28.39 18.87
N PHE A 288 16.10 -28.45 18.34
CA PHE A 288 16.48 -29.36 17.27
C PHE A 288 17.72 -30.18 17.60
N ASN A 289 17.83 -31.34 16.96
CA ASN A 289 19.04 -32.14 17.07
C ASN A 289 20.13 -31.66 16.07
N GLU A 290 21.38 -32.10 16.30
CA GLU A 290 22.54 -31.67 15.48
C GLU A 290 22.38 -31.99 14.00
N ARG A 291 21.75 -33.11 13.65
CA ARG A 291 21.50 -33.49 12.24
C ARG A 291 20.51 -32.57 11.57
N GLU A 292 19.42 -32.23 12.26
CA GLU A 292 18.41 -31.30 11.75
C GLU A 292 18.98 -29.90 11.54
N ILE A 293 19.74 -29.39 12.50
CA ILE A 293 20.46 -28.14 12.38
C ILE A 293 21.41 -28.15 11.19
N ALA A 294 22.18 -29.24 11.00
CA ALA A 294 23.11 -29.36 9.90
C ALA A 294 22.40 -29.37 8.53
N LEU A 295 21.20 -29.93 8.41
CA LEU A 295 20.39 -29.92 7.20
C LEU A 295 19.84 -28.52 6.91
N ILE A 296 19.25 -27.86 7.89
CA ILE A 296 18.74 -26.49 7.75
C ILE A 296 19.84 -25.52 7.32
N ARG A 297 21.03 -25.62 7.91
CA ARG A 297 22.19 -24.73 7.60
C ARG A 297 22.66 -24.81 6.14
N ARG A 298 22.35 -25.86 5.42
CA ARG A 298 22.70 -25.99 4.00
C ARG A 298 21.78 -25.15 3.11
N GLU A 299 20.56 -24.91 3.57
CA GLU A 299 19.52 -24.25 2.79
C GLU A 299 19.45 -22.73 3.04
N VAL A 300 20.05 -22.23 4.13
CA VAL A 300 19.82 -20.87 4.62
C VAL A 300 21.09 -20.13 4.99
N ARG A 301 21.03 -18.81 5.06
CA ARG A 301 22.10 -17.98 5.65
C ARG A 301 21.80 -17.70 7.11
N LEU A 302 22.78 -17.95 7.96
CA LEU A 302 22.62 -17.76 9.41
C LEU A 302 22.88 -16.30 9.80
N LEU A 303 22.05 -15.77 10.69
CA LEU A 303 22.19 -14.46 11.34
C LEU A 303 21.99 -14.62 12.88
N GLY A 304 22.42 -13.61 13.61
CA GLY A 304 22.16 -13.49 15.03
C GLY A 304 23.37 -13.79 15.92
N PRO A 305 23.27 -13.50 17.22
CA PRO A 305 24.39 -13.57 18.17
C PRO A 305 24.90 -15.00 18.38
N MET A 306 24.06 -16.00 18.19
CA MET A 306 24.43 -17.42 18.33
C MET A 306 25.04 -18.02 17.04
N ALA A 307 24.99 -17.32 15.91
CA ALA A 307 25.48 -17.83 14.62
C ALA A 307 27.01 -18.06 14.63
N ASP A 308 27.76 -17.21 15.34
CA ASP A 308 29.22 -17.29 15.43
C ASP A 308 29.68 -18.47 16.30
N GLU A 309 29.01 -18.75 17.42
CA GLU A 309 29.31 -19.89 18.28
C GLU A 309 29.09 -21.22 17.53
N PHE A 310 27.97 -21.35 16.84
CA PHE A 310 27.67 -22.53 16.03
C PHE A 310 28.61 -22.69 14.81
N SER A 311 29.13 -21.59 14.27
CA SER A 311 30.11 -21.63 13.17
C SER A 311 31.46 -22.13 13.64
N GLN A 312 31.86 -21.89 14.89
CA GLN A 312 33.14 -22.37 15.47
C GLN A 312 33.09 -23.85 15.84
N VAL A 313 31.99 -24.34 16.40
CA VAL A 313 31.83 -25.77 16.75
C VAL A 313 31.93 -26.66 15.50
N ALA A 314 31.42 -26.23 14.37
CA ALA A 314 31.51 -27.00 13.11
C ALA A 314 32.92 -27.06 12.48
N ARG A 315 33.88 -26.18 12.90
CA ARG A 315 35.29 -26.23 12.47
C ARG A 315 36.13 -27.16 13.32
N VAL A 316 35.72 -27.46 14.53
CA VAL A 316 36.46 -28.32 15.48
C VAL A 316 36.14 -29.81 15.26
N THR A 317 35.01 -30.14 14.63
CA THR A 317 34.55 -31.51 14.36
C THR A 317 34.89 -32.02 12.96
N ARG A 318 35.75 -31.32 12.22
CA ARG A 318 36.42 -31.82 10.97
C ARG A 318 37.89 -32.06 11.25
#